data_b5c49edb8bda1a173f8ad9f13941270a
#
_entry.id   b5c49edb8bda1a173f8ad9f13941270a
#
_cell.length_a   1.000
_cell.length_b   1.000
_cell.length_c   1.000
_cell.angle_alpha   90.00
_cell.angle_beta   90.00
_cell.angle_gamma   90.00
#
_symmetry.space_group_name_H-M   'P 1'
#
loop_
_entity.id
_entity.type
_entity.pdbx_description
1 polymer ?
#
loop_
_entity_poly.entity_id
_entity_poly.type
_entity_poly.pdbx_seq_one_letter_code
_entity_poly.pdbx_strand_id
1 'polypeptide(L)'
;MHVTLAIEAPSLADYERALPDGWSSFPQCEAKATLVRTLATDPSLRRDELPAALREVLDDPPPVTAWVPEVHVVGMLVAVHHEHARAGNAAAFLEWMAERNRELLGGAAYAPMLRASTSERLVKNIATAWERLHRGTELAMRGEVERDGSEHTAALMLDAPPGLYPSISSHIHGISFRVLLEAAGGRDVRVRHVVHRPGHTEYLLAWTG
;
A
#
# COMPACT_ATOMS: atom_id res chain seq x y z
N MET A 1 7.74 17.38 20.41
CA MET A 1 8.92 16.51 20.18
C MET A 1 8.51 15.54 19.08
N HIS A 2 8.86 15.86 17.80
CA HIS A 2 8.61 14.94 16.68
C HIS A 2 9.69 13.85 16.74
N VAL A 3 9.30 12.66 17.15
CA VAL A 3 10.11 11.46 16.93
C VAL A 3 9.96 11.13 15.46
N THR A 4 10.94 11.54 14.67
CA THR A 4 11.06 11.02 13.30
C THR A 4 11.50 9.57 13.44
N LEU A 5 10.55 8.63 13.45
CA LEU A 5 10.85 7.23 13.29
C LEU A 5 11.54 7.08 11.94
N ALA A 6 12.83 6.72 11.98
CA ALA A 6 13.52 6.32 10.76
C ALA A 6 12.77 5.11 10.20
N ILE A 7 12.15 5.27 9.04
CA ILE A 7 11.48 4.18 8.35
C ILE A 7 12.59 3.36 7.73
N GLU A 8 12.97 2.28 8.39
CA GLU A 8 13.91 1.32 7.84
C GLU A 8 13.20 0.48 6.78
N ALA A 9 13.63 0.63 5.55
CA ALA A 9 13.26 -0.28 4.48
C ALA A 9 14.50 -1.08 4.07
N PRO A 10 14.34 -2.34 3.69
CA PRO A 10 15.43 -3.11 3.14
C PRO A 10 15.90 -2.48 1.82
N SER A 11 17.15 -2.70 1.44
CA SER A 11 17.54 -2.48 0.05
C SER A 11 16.78 -3.45 -0.86
N LEU A 12 16.71 -3.14 -2.16
CA LEU A 12 16.06 -4.04 -3.12
C LEU A 12 16.72 -5.43 -3.15
N ALA A 13 18.06 -5.47 -3.03
CA ALA A 13 18.82 -6.73 -2.96
C ALA A 13 18.54 -7.51 -1.66
N ASP A 14 18.32 -6.84 -0.53
CA ASP A 14 17.96 -7.50 0.72
C ASP A 14 16.53 -8.04 0.67
N TYR A 15 15.62 -7.30 0.05
CA TYR A 15 14.26 -7.77 -0.16
C TYR A 15 14.24 -9.02 -1.05
N GLU A 16 14.91 -9.00 -2.22
CA GLU A 16 15.01 -10.17 -3.11
C GLU A 16 15.61 -11.38 -2.41
N ARG A 17 16.66 -11.18 -1.60
CA ARG A 17 17.33 -12.27 -0.85
C ARG A 17 16.41 -12.87 0.23
N ALA A 18 15.50 -12.08 0.79
CA ALA A 18 14.53 -12.53 1.78
C ALA A 18 13.36 -13.31 1.18
N LEU A 19 13.15 -13.22 -0.13
CA LEU A 19 12.12 -13.98 -0.84
C LEU A 19 12.56 -15.42 -1.05
N PRO A 20 11.71 -16.44 -0.77
CA PRO A 20 12.10 -17.86 -0.85
C PRO A 20 12.53 -18.31 -2.26
N ASP A 21 11.89 -17.76 -3.31
CA ASP A 21 12.14 -18.08 -4.71
C ASP A 21 12.43 -16.82 -5.55
N GLY A 22 13.06 -15.79 -4.92
CA GLY A 22 13.30 -14.48 -5.56
C GLY A 22 12.01 -13.87 -6.11
N TRP A 23 12.08 -13.30 -7.31
CA TRP A 23 10.93 -12.64 -7.96
C TRP A 23 9.80 -13.60 -8.41
N SER A 24 9.97 -14.91 -8.27
CA SER A 24 8.92 -15.92 -8.51
C SER A 24 8.20 -16.35 -7.24
N SER A 25 8.52 -15.74 -6.10
CA SER A 25 7.89 -16.05 -4.80
C SER A 25 6.41 -15.71 -4.80
N PHE A 26 5.65 -16.50 -4.06
CA PHE A 26 4.22 -16.29 -3.83
C PHE A 26 3.40 -16.11 -5.11
N PRO A 27 3.42 -17.06 -6.06
CA PRO A 27 2.75 -16.92 -7.36
C PRO A 27 1.22 -16.77 -7.26
N GLN A 28 0.63 -17.10 -6.10
CA GLN A 28 -0.78 -16.87 -5.80
C GLN A 28 -1.07 -15.41 -5.39
N CYS A 29 -0.04 -14.62 -5.03
CA CYS A 29 -0.20 -13.23 -4.62
C CYS A 29 0.00 -12.29 -5.82
N GLU A 30 -1.07 -11.62 -6.19
CA GLU A 30 -1.09 -10.73 -7.35
C GLU A 30 -1.71 -9.37 -6.98
N ALA A 31 -1.22 -8.31 -7.60
CA ALA A 31 -1.78 -6.97 -7.52
C ALA A 31 -2.30 -6.49 -8.87
N LYS A 32 -3.23 -5.53 -8.87
CA LYS A 32 -3.69 -4.89 -10.11
C LYS A 32 -2.57 -4.08 -10.76
N ALA A 33 -2.43 -4.22 -12.07
CA ALA A 33 -1.45 -3.49 -12.87
C ALA A 33 -1.64 -1.96 -12.84
N THR A 34 -2.77 -1.45 -12.37
CA THR A 34 -2.97 -0.04 -12.05
C THR A 34 -1.90 0.50 -11.10
N LEU A 35 -1.48 -0.30 -10.12
CA LEU A 35 -0.44 0.07 -9.16
C LEU A 35 0.93 0.20 -9.84
N VAL A 36 1.25 -0.72 -10.76
CA VAL A 36 2.48 -0.67 -11.57
C VAL A 36 2.54 0.58 -12.44
N ARG A 37 1.43 0.92 -13.11
CA ARG A 37 1.42 2.09 -14.02
C ARG A 37 1.70 3.40 -13.31
N THR A 38 1.26 3.54 -12.09
CA THR A 38 1.59 4.69 -11.26
C THR A 38 3.09 4.77 -10.97
N LEU A 39 3.73 3.62 -10.70
CA LEU A 39 5.16 3.53 -10.47
C LEU A 39 5.99 3.69 -11.76
N ALA A 40 5.49 3.16 -12.87
CA ALA A 40 6.19 3.22 -14.16
C ALA A 40 6.39 4.65 -14.69
N THR A 41 5.62 5.62 -14.22
CA THR A 41 5.76 7.03 -14.60
C THR A 41 6.62 7.84 -13.63
N ASP A 42 7.13 7.23 -12.56
CA ASP A 42 7.94 7.94 -11.58
C ASP A 42 9.35 8.22 -12.12
N PRO A 43 9.77 9.51 -12.21
CA PRO A 43 11.06 9.86 -12.76
C PRO A 43 12.24 9.55 -11.82
N SER A 44 11.98 9.30 -10.53
CA SER A 44 13.03 8.95 -9.57
C SER A 44 13.49 7.50 -9.72
N LEU A 45 12.68 6.64 -10.34
CA LEU A 45 12.96 5.22 -10.47
C LEU A 45 14.02 4.96 -11.54
N ARG A 46 15.21 4.58 -11.12
CA ARG A 46 16.34 4.24 -12.01
C ARG A 46 16.19 2.84 -12.56
N ARG A 47 15.59 2.75 -13.75
CA ARG A 47 15.25 1.47 -14.39
C ARG A 47 16.44 0.59 -14.71
N ASP A 48 17.57 1.18 -15.02
CA ASP A 48 18.85 0.50 -15.30
C ASP A 48 19.42 -0.22 -14.07
N GLU A 49 19.07 0.22 -12.86
CA GLU A 49 19.49 -0.41 -11.61
C GLU A 49 18.49 -1.50 -11.13
N LEU A 50 17.35 -1.66 -11.81
CA LEU A 50 16.36 -2.66 -11.40
C LEU A 50 16.72 -4.06 -11.91
N PRO A 51 16.35 -5.12 -11.14
CA PRO A 51 16.33 -6.49 -11.63
C PRO A 51 15.52 -6.65 -12.91
N ALA A 52 15.93 -7.58 -13.78
CA ALA A 52 15.29 -7.80 -15.07
C ALA A 52 13.77 -8.01 -14.94
N ALA A 53 13.32 -8.81 -13.98
CA ALA A 53 11.90 -9.10 -13.74
C ALA A 53 11.06 -7.84 -13.47
N LEU A 54 11.59 -6.86 -12.73
CA LEU A 54 10.89 -5.58 -12.47
C LEU A 54 10.94 -4.66 -13.69
N ARG A 55 12.08 -4.62 -14.36
CA ARG A 55 12.28 -3.79 -15.55
C ARG A 55 11.35 -4.19 -16.69
N GLU A 56 11.20 -5.49 -16.97
CA GLU A 56 10.30 -6.02 -18.00
C GLU A 56 8.85 -5.53 -17.79
N VAL A 57 8.36 -5.55 -16.55
CA VAL A 57 7.01 -5.08 -16.22
C VAL A 57 6.87 -3.56 -16.38
N LEU A 58 7.95 -2.79 -16.16
CA LEU A 58 7.93 -1.33 -16.31
C LEU A 58 8.11 -0.87 -17.75
N ASP A 59 8.84 -1.63 -18.56
CA ASP A 59 9.12 -1.30 -19.97
C ASP A 59 7.91 -1.62 -20.86
N ASP A 60 7.16 -2.68 -20.54
CA ASP A 60 5.90 -3.04 -21.18
C ASP A 60 4.78 -3.20 -20.12
N PRO A 61 4.26 -2.10 -19.55
CA PRO A 61 3.28 -2.15 -18.49
C PRO A 61 1.99 -2.83 -18.95
N PRO A 62 1.55 -3.91 -18.29
CA PRO A 62 0.36 -4.62 -18.68
C PRO A 62 -0.90 -3.74 -18.57
N PRO A 63 -2.00 -4.10 -19.26
CA PRO A 63 -3.26 -3.37 -19.14
C PRO A 63 -3.71 -3.18 -17.68
N VAL A 64 -4.32 -2.04 -17.36
CA VAL A 64 -4.74 -1.70 -15.98
C VAL A 64 -5.63 -2.77 -15.30
N THR A 65 -6.33 -3.57 -16.11
CA THR A 65 -7.18 -4.66 -15.63
C THR A 65 -6.43 -5.97 -15.41
N ALA A 66 -5.19 -6.08 -15.85
CA ALA A 66 -4.37 -7.27 -15.66
C ALA A 66 -3.94 -7.43 -14.19
N TRP A 67 -3.47 -8.62 -13.87
CA TRP A 67 -2.86 -8.97 -12.60
C TRP A 67 -1.36 -9.16 -12.81
N VAL A 68 -0.56 -8.71 -11.86
CA VAL A 68 0.90 -8.83 -11.85
C VAL A 68 1.33 -9.44 -10.51
N PRO A 69 2.45 -10.17 -10.46
CA PRO A 69 2.96 -10.69 -9.19
C PRO A 69 3.11 -9.57 -8.14
N GLU A 70 2.55 -9.76 -6.96
CA GLU A 70 2.60 -8.78 -5.87
C GLU A 70 4.04 -8.43 -5.48
N VAL A 71 4.95 -9.41 -5.52
CA VAL A 71 6.38 -9.20 -5.24
C VAL A 71 7.02 -8.16 -6.17
N HIS A 72 6.55 -8.04 -7.42
CA HIS A 72 7.05 -7.03 -8.36
C HIS A 72 6.61 -5.64 -7.94
N VAL A 73 5.34 -5.48 -7.56
CA VAL A 73 4.81 -4.18 -7.09
C VAL A 73 5.54 -3.74 -5.81
N VAL A 74 5.70 -4.66 -4.87
CA VAL A 74 6.43 -4.39 -3.61
C VAL A 74 7.88 -4.05 -3.90
N GLY A 75 8.56 -4.79 -4.79
CA GLY A 75 9.93 -4.50 -5.18
C GLY A 75 10.11 -3.12 -5.79
N MET A 76 9.19 -2.70 -6.66
CA MET A 76 9.20 -1.34 -7.23
C MET A 76 9.00 -0.26 -6.15
N LEU A 77 8.11 -0.48 -5.18
CA LEU A 77 7.92 0.43 -4.04
C LEU A 77 9.16 0.54 -3.16
N VAL A 78 9.85 -0.58 -2.91
CA VAL A 78 11.14 -0.61 -2.21
C VAL A 78 12.19 0.19 -2.98
N ALA A 79 12.25 0.05 -4.30
CA ALA A 79 13.18 0.79 -5.14
C ALA A 79 12.91 2.31 -5.09
N VAL A 80 11.67 2.74 -5.25
CA VAL A 80 11.28 4.17 -5.13
C VAL A 80 11.61 4.72 -3.74
N HIS A 81 11.28 3.97 -2.68
CA HIS A 81 11.67 4.37 -1.32
C HIS A 81 13.17 4.57 -1.17
N HIS A 82 13.96 3.65 -1.74
CA HIS A 82 15.41 3.72 -1.68
C HIS A 82 15.95 4.98 -2.36
N GLU A 83 15.38 5.38 -3.51
CA GLU A 83 15.77 6.63 -4.18
C GLU A 83 15.44 7.87 -3.35
N HIS A 84 14.26 7.91 -2.73
CA HIS A 84 13.92 8.99 -1.81
C HIS A 84 14.86 9.04 -0.59
N ALA A 85 15.20 7.88 0.00
CA ALA A 85 16.13 7.79 1.12
C ALA A 85 17.56 8.22 0.72
N ARG A 86 18.02 7.84 -0.47
CA ARG A 86 19.33 8.26 -1.04
C ARG A 86 19.40 9.77 -1.23
N ALA A 87 18.30 10.41 -1.60
CA ALA A 87 18.17 11.86 -1.65
C ALA A 87 18.08 12.55 -0.27
N GLY A 88 18.19 11.80 0.82
CA GLY A 88 18.10 12.31 2.20
C GLY A 88 16.69 12.64 2.66
N ASN A 89 15.69 12.16 1.98
CA ASN A 89 14.29 12.52 2.24
C ASN A 89 13.34 11.31 2.28
N ALA A 90 13.63 10.35 3.17
CA ALA A 90 12.77 9.18 3.37
C ALA A 90 11.31 9.55 3.75
N ALA A 91 11.12 10.68 4.45
CA ALA A 91 9.78 11.17 4.80
C ALA A 91 8.98 11.61 3.56
N ALA A 92 9.63 12.19 2.55
CA ALA A 92 8.97 12.59 1.30
C ALA A 92 8.41 11.40 0.52
N PHE A 93 8.95 10.19 0.72
CA PHE A 93 8.37 9.00 0.14
C PHE A 93 6.92 8.77 0.58
N LEU A 94 6.61 8.96 1.87
CA LEU A 94 5.24 8.79 2.36
C LEU A 94 4.29 9.87 1.83
N GLU A 95 4.77 11.10 1.66
CA GLU A 95 4.01 12.18 1.03
C GLU A 95 3.79 11.88 -0.46
N TRP A 96 4.82 11.42 -1.16
CA TRP A 96 4.73 10.96 -2.54
C TRP A 96 3.70 9.83 -2.68
N MET A 97 3.73 8.83 -1.80
CA MET A 97 2.73 7.75 -1.77
C MET A 97 1.32 8.27 -1.55
N ALA A 98 1.13 9.23 -0.63
CA ALA A 98 -0.16 9.84 -0.39
C ALA A 98 -0.69 10.55 -1.65
N GLU A 99 0.17 11.28 -2.37
CA GLU A 99 -0.19 11.94 -3.62
C GLU A 99 -0.58 10.95 -4.71
N ARG A 100 0.23 9.92 -4.92
CA ARG A 100 -0.09 8.87 -5.91
C ARG A 100 -1.43 8.17 -5.59
N ASN A 101 -1.69 7.89 -4.31
CA ASN A 101 -2.98 7.34 -3.90
C ASN A 101 -4.15 8.31 -4.16
N ARG A 102 -3.99 9.61 -3.92
CA ARG A 102 -5.02 10.62 -4.24
C ARG A 102 -5.31 10.66 -5.74
N GLU A 103 -4.28 10.65 -6.58
CA GLU A 103 -4.42 10.60 -8.03
C GLU A 103 -5.17 9.34 -8.48
N LEU A 104 -4.77 8.17 -7.97
CA LEU A 104 -5.43 6.91 -8.26
C LEU A 104 -6.92 6.95 -7.89
N LEU A 105 -7.21 7.35 -6.64
CA LEU A 105 -8.57 7.40 -6.11
C LEU A 105 -9.43 8.50 -6.74
N GLY A 106 -8.83 9.61 -7.18
CA GLY A 106 -9.47 10.69 -7.93
C GLY A 106 -9.78 10.32 -9.38
N GLY A 107 -9.20 9.24 -9.89
CA GLY A 107 -9.41 8.78 -11.27
C GLY A 107 -10.83 8.27 -11.53
N ALA A 108 -11.19 8.21 -12.82
CA ALA A 108 -12.55 7.83 -13.27
C ALA A 108 -13.03 6.47 -12.76
N ALA A 109 -12.11 5.56 -12.47
CA ALA A 109 -12.42 4.21 -11.98
C ALA A 109 -12.92 4.19 -10.52
N TYR A 110 -12.38 5.06 -9.65
CA TYR A 110 -12.61 5.01 -8.20
C TYR A 110 -13.43 6.18 -7.67
N ALA A 111 -13.29 7.38 -8.24
CA ALA A 111 -13.95 8.58 -7.75
C ALA A 111 -15.49 8.47 -7.66
N PRO A 112 -16.23 7.82 -8.59
CA PRO A 112 -17.68 7.66 -8.44
C PRO A 112 -18.05 6.81 -7.20
N MET A 113 -17.30 5.75 -6.94
CA MET A 113 -17.52 4.88 -5.77
C MET A 113 -17.28 5.64 -4.46
N LEU A 114 -16.20 6.42 -4.39
CA LEU A 114 -15.85 7.19 -3.20
C LEU A 114 -16.88 8.29 -2.92
N ARG A 115 -17.32 9.02 -3.94
CA ARG A 115 -18.38 10.03 -3.78
C ARG A 115 -19.72 9.48 -3.31
N ALA A 116 -20.00 8.21 -3.59
CA ALA A 116 -21.22 7.52 -3.16
C ALA A 116 -21.07 6.80 -1.81
N SER A 117 -19.92 6.89 -1.18
CA SER A 117 -19.62 6.18 0.08
C SER A 117 -19.34 7.16 1.22
N THR A 118 -19.61 6.74 2.44
CA THR A 118 -19.06 7.37 3.66
C THR A 118 -17.84 6.60 4.13
N SER A 119 -16.97 7.22 4.92
CA SER A 119 -15.79 6.58 5.51
C SER A 119 -16.15 5.31 6.30
N GLU A 120 -17.23 5.34 7.09
CA GLU A 120 -17.72 4.17 7.82
C GLU A 120 -18.16 3.04 6.87
N ARG A 121 -18.96 3.35 5.84
CA ARG A 121 -19.39 2.34 4.86
C ARG A 121 -18.21 1.77 4.09
N LEU A 122 -17.22 2.59 3.81
CA LEU A 122 -16.02 2.16 3.11
C LEU A 122 -15.22 1.17 3.96
N VAL A 123 -15.02 1.46 5.26
CA VAL A 123 -14.32 0.54 6.18
C VAL A 123 -15.08 -0.79 6.29
N LYS A 124 -16.40 -0.77 6.41
CA LYS A 124 -17.23 -1.99 6.45
C LYS A 124 -17.11 -2.85 5.18
N ASN A 125 -16.75 -2.25 4.05
CA ASN A 125 -16.58 -2.94 2.77
C ASN A 125 -15.10 -3.06 2.35
N ILE A 126 -14.16 -2.84 3.25
CA ILE A 126 -12.73 -2.75 2.92
C ILE A 126 -12.19 -4.05 2.33
N ALA A 127 -12.65 -5.21 2.81
CA ALA A 127 -12.28 -6.52 2.28
C ALA A 127 -12.59 -6.61 0.78
N THR A 128 -13.81 -6.25 0.37
CA THR A 128 -14.21 -6.23 -1.05
C THR A 128 -13.39 -5.23 -1.88
N ALA A 129 -13.02 -4.09 -1.29
CA ALA A 129 -12.16 -3.11 -1.97
C ALA A 129 -10.74 -3.67 -2.14
N TRP A 130 -10.22 -4.38 -1.15
CA TRP A 130 -8.92 -5.04 -1.19
C TRP A 130 -8.86 -6.12 -2.27
N GLU A 131 -9.83 -7.03 -2.30
CA GLU A 131 -9.93 -8.12 -3.29
C GLU A 131 -9.98 -7.63 -4.75
N ARG A 132 -10.41 -6.40 -4.98
CA ARG A 132 -10.37 -5.78 -6.32
C ARG A 132 -8.97 -5.38 -6.76
N LEU A 133 -8.05 -5.19 -5.83
CA LEU A 133 -6.69 -4.72 -6.07
C LEU A 133 -5.63 -5.78 -5.77
N HIS A 134 -5.93 -6.76 -4.91
CA HIS A 134 -5.00 -7.78 -4.43
C HIS A 134 -5.65 -9.16 -4.47
N ARG A 135 -4.83 -10.19 -4.69
CA ARG A 135 -5.16 -11.61 -4.60
C ARG A 135 -4.11 -12.34 -3.78
N GLY A 136 -4.50 -13.43 -3.13
CA GLY A 136 -3.59 -14.24 -2.32
C GLY A 136 -3.15 -13.60 -1.01
N THR A 137 -3.67 -12.41 -0.71
CA THR A 137 -3.60 -11.72 0.58
C THR A 137 -5.01 -11.37 1.04
N GLU A 138 -5.23 -11.28 2.34
CA GLU A 138 -6.55 -11.03 2.91
C GLU A 138 -6.51 -9.79 3.80
N LEU A 139 -7.47 -8.88 3.59
CA LEU A 139 -7.71 -7.75 4.48
C LEU A 139 -9.12 -7.88 5.04
N ALA A 140 -9.24 -7.99 6.35
CA ALA A 140 -10.53 -8.12 7.04
C ALA A 140 -10.70 -7.05 8.12
N MET A 141 -11.92 -6.60 8.34
CA MET A 141 -12.25 -5.81 9.52
C MET A 141 -12.34 -6.72 10.74
N ARG A 142 -11.70 -6.32 11.84
CA ARG A 142 -11.75 -7.00 13.13
C ARG A 142 -12.79 -6.33 14.02
N GLY A 143 -13.85 -7.04 14.34
CA GLY A 143 -14.98 -6.48 15.09
C GLY A 143 -15.86 -5.55 14.26
N GLU A 144 -16.37 -4.51 14.89
CA GLU A 144 -17.24 -3.51 14.28
C GLU A 144 -16.58 -2.12 14.30
N VAL A 145 -17.16 -1.17 13.55
CA VAL A 145 -16.80 0.25 13.69
C VAL A 145 -17.39 0.76 15.01
N GLU A 146 -16.54 1.18 15.91
CA GLU A 146 -16.94 1.78 17.18
C GLU A 146 -17.13 3.29 17.00
N ARG A 147 -18.00 3.89 17.80
CA ARG A 147 -18.26 5.31 17.77
C ARG A 147 -18.29 5.89 19.19
N ASP A 148 -17.47 6.91 19.40
CA ASP A 148 -17.46 7.74 20.60
C ASP A 148 -17.65 9.23 20.23
N GLY A 149 -18.86 9.75 20.47
CA GLY A 149 -19.24 11.10 20.01
C GLY A 149 -19.17 11.23 18.49
N SER A 150 -18.26 12.07 18.00
CA SER A 150 -17.97 12.28 16.58
C SER A 150 -16.79 11.45 16.06
N GLU A 151 -16.08 10.77 16.95
CA GLU A 151 -14.94 9.93 16.58
C GLU A 151 -15.42 8.50 16.26
N HIS A 152 -14.88 7.96 15.17
CA HIS A 152 -15.05 6.56 14.76
C HIS A 152 -13.72 5.86 14.88
N THR A 153 -13.74 4.60 15.32
CA THR A 153 -12.55 3.73 15.33
C THR A 153 -12.87 2.38 14.71
N ALA A 154 -11.85 1.78 14.09
CA ALA A 154 -11.94 0.44 13.52
C ALA A 154 -10.56 -0.22 13.53
N ALA A 155 -10.54 -1.55 13.54
CA ALA A 155 -9.35 -2.34 13.38
C ALA A 155 -9.44 -3.19 12.10
N LEU A 156 -8.37 -3.18 11.29
CA LEU A 156 -8.23 -4.02 10.11
C LEU A 156 -7.07 -4.99 10.32
N MET A 157 -7.24 -6.22 9.88
CA MET A 157 -6.21 -7.24 9.89
C MET A 157 -5.81 -7.59 8.46
N LEU A 158 -4.54 -7.45 8.16
CA LEU A 158 -3.93 -7.87 6.89
C LEU A 158 -3.13 -9.15 7.12
N ASP A 159 -3.53 -10.19 6.39
CA ASP A 159 -2.85 -11.48 6.33
C ASP A 159 -2.19 -11.67 4.97
N ALA A 160 -0.91 -12.00 4.98
CA ALA A 160 -0.10 -12.24 3.80
C ALA A 160 0.95 -13.33 4.07
N PRO A 161 1.54 -13.97 3.04
CA PRO A 161 2.68 -14.84 3.23
C PRO A 161 3.85 -14.10 3.92
N PRO A 162 4.52 -14.74 4.90
CA PRO A 162 5.71 -14.16 5.54
C PRO A 162 6.78 -13.80 4.51
N GLY A 163 7.29 -12.57 4.56
CA GLY A 163 8.31 -12.06 3.64
C GLY A 163 7.77 -11.33 2.40
N LEU A 164 6.48 -11.47 2.05
CA LEU A 164 5.88 -10.72 0.95
C LEU A 164 5.96 -9.21 1.18
N TYR A 165 5.58 -8.77 2.38
CA TYR A 165 5.57 -7.35 2.74
C TYR A 165 6.71 -7.02 3.72
N PRO A 166 7.74 -6.28 3.28
CA PRO A 166 8.77 -5.75 4.17
C PRO A 166 8.20 -4.64 5.08
N SER A 167 8.96 -4.23 6.10
CA SER A 167 8.51 -3.26 7.12
C SER A 167 7.91 -1.97 6.55
N ILE A 168 8.46 -1.47 5.45
CA ILE A 168 7.96 -0.27 4.77
C ILE A 168 6.51 -0.43 4.26
N SER A 169 6.11 -1.65 3.89
CA SER A 169 4.76 -1.91 3.36
C SER A 169 3.67 -1.59 4.38
N SER A 170 3.91 -1.79 5.67
CA SER A 170 2.94 -1.42 6.71
C SER A 170 2.68 0.09 6.74
N HIS A 171 3.70 0.91 6.50
CA HIS A 171 3.56 2.36 6.38
C HIS A 171 2.82 2.74 5.10
N ILE A 172 3.14 2.09 3.97
CA ILE A 172 2.48 2.32 2.67
C ILE A 172 0.99 2.02 2.78
N HIS A 173 0.61 0.86 3.33
CA HIS A 173 -0.79 0.50 3.53
C HIS A 173 -1.48 1.48 4.49
N GLY A 174 -0.82 1.88 5.58
CA GLY A 174 -1.36 2.88 6.50
C GLY A 174 -1.66 4.22 5.82
N ILE A 175 -0.76 4.70 4.94
CA ILE A 175 -0.99 5.89 4.11
C ILE A 175 -2.17 5.67 3.15
N SER A 176 -2.25 4.50 2.51
CA SER A 176 -3.34 4.17 1.59
C SER A 176 -4.70 4.19 2.30
N PHE A 177 -4.80 3.61 3.49
CA PHE A 177 -6.03 3.66 4.29
C PHE A 177 -6.39 5.08 4.72
N ARG A 178 -5.40 5.89 5.12
CA ARG A 178 -5.63 7.29 5.46
C ARG A 178 -6.22 8.05 4.29
N VAL A 179 -5.57 8.01 3.14
CA VAL A 179 -6.01 8.74 1.94
C VAL A 179 -7.40 8.25 1.48
N LEU A 180 -7.66 6.96 1.59
CA LEU A 180 -8.94 6.36 1.24
C LEU A 180 -10.08 6.88 2.14
N LEU A 181 -9.85 6.95 3.46
CA LEU A 181 -10.82 7.50 4.42
C LEU A 181 -11.04 9.00 4.22
N GLU A 182 -9.97 9.78 3.99
CA GLU A 182 -10.04 11.21 3.66
C GLU A 182 -10.88 11.44 2.40
N ALA A 183 -10.66 10.64 1.34
CA ALA A 183 -11.41 10.72 0.09
C ALA A 183 -12.90 10.35 0.23
N ALA A 184 -13.26 9.55 1.25
CA ALA A 184 -14.64 9.21 1.60
C ALA A 184 -15.27 10.17 2.63
N GLY A 185 -14.65 11.32 2.91
CA GLY A 185 -15.16 12.38 3.77
C GLY A 185 -14.74 12.30 5.24
N GLY A 186 -13.88 11.35 5.61
CA GLY A 186 -13.28 11.28 6.95
C GLY A 186 -12.35 12.48 7.20
N ARG A 187 -12.41 13.04 8.39
CA ARG A 187 -11.54 14.13 8.85
C ARG A 187 -10.69 13.66 10.02
N ASP A 188 -9.56 14.33 10.27
CA ASP A 188 -8.63 14.02 11.36
C ASP A 188 -8.20 12.54 11.37
N VAL A 189 -8.03 11.98 10.16
CA VAL A 189 -7.76 10.55 9.98
C VAL A 189 -6.38 10.20 10.56
N ARG A 190 -6.38 9.24 11.47
CA ARG A 190 -5.17 8.68 12.08
C ARG A 190 -5.12 7.18 11.81
N VAL A 191 -3.97 6.71 11.36
CA VAL A 191 -3.71 5.28 11.15
C VAL A 191 -2.45 4.89 11.90
N ARG A 192 -2.55 3.85 12.72
CA ARG A 192 -1.42 3.17 13.36
C ARG A 192 -1.39 1.74 12.92
N HIS A 193 -0.24 1.10 12.96
CA HIS A 193 -0.13 -0.33 12.69
C HIS A 193 0.67 -1.04 13.76
N VAL A 194 0.37 -2.33 13.95
CA VAL A 194 1.07 -3.25 14.83
C VAL A 194 1.34 -4.52 14.04
N VAL A 195 2.61 -4.89 13.90
CA VAL A 195 3.00 -6.17 13.31
C VAL A 195 3.02 -7.21 14.42
N HIS A 196 2.07 -8.13 14.41
CA HIS A 196 1.98 -9.20 15.40
C HIS A 196 2.99 -10.31 15.14
N ARG A 197 3.19 -10.64 13.86
CA ARG A 197 4.18 -11.61 13.35
C ARG A 197 4.40 -11.35 11.85
N PRO A 198 5.46 -11.89 11.25
CA PRO A 198 5.66 -11.76 9.80
C PRO A 198 4.41 -12.19 9.02
N GLY A 199 3.95 -11.32 8.12
CA GLY A 199 2.74 -11.54 7.32
C GLY A 199 1.41 -11.23 8.02
N HIS A 200 1.40 -10.75 9.27
CA HIS A 200 0.19 -10.50 10.03
C HIS A 200 0.24 -9.11 10.69
N THR A 201 -0.44 -8.15 10.08
CA THR A 201 -0.40 -6.74 10.49
C THR A 201 -1.77 -6.21 10.80
N GLU A 202 -1.95 -5.61 11.97
CA GLU A 202 -3.16 -4.91 12.38
C GLU A 202 -3.02 -3.40 12.13
N TYR A 203 -4.04 -2.79 11.56
CA TYR A 203 -4.17 -1.35 11.38
C TYR A 203 -5.30 -0.81 12.23
N LEU A 204 -4.96 0.14 13.09
CA LEU A 204 -5.91 0.84 13.95
C LEU A 204 -6.25 2.18 13.32
N LEU A 205 -7.50 2.35 12.92
CA LEU A 205 -8.03 3.53 12.25
C LEU A 205 -8.82 4.38 13.24
N ALA A 206 -8.68 5.70 13.17
CA ALA A 206 -9.53 6.65 13.86
C ALA A 206 -9.80 7.85 12.95
N TRP A 207 -11.04 8.34 12.92
CA TRP A 207 -11.44 9.50 12.12
C TRP A 207 -12.68 10.18 12.70
N THR A 208 -12.93 11.43 12.29
CA THR A 208 -14.15 12.17 12.56
C THR A 208 -14.92 12.41 11.25
N GLY A 209 -16.25 12.50 11.30
CA GLY A 209 -17.05 12.78 10.09
C GLY A 209 -18.53 12.59 10.24
#